data_84973db113498752f2b68bbdcb25ce8e
#
_entry.id   84973db113498752f2b68bbdcb25ce8e
#
_cell.length_a   1.000
_cell.length_b   1.000
_cell.length_c   1.000
_cell.angle_alpha   90.00
_cell.angle_beta   90.00
_cell.angle_gamma   90.00
#
_symmetry.space_group_name_H-M   'P 1'
#
loop_
_entity.id
_entity.type
_entity.pdbx_description
1 polymer ?
#
loop_
_entity_poly.entity_id
_entity_poly.type
_entity_poly.pdbx_seq_one_letter_code
_entity_poly.pdbx_strand_id
1 'polypeptide(L)'
;MAISIEKFEEEVFDNLGLKRSNHFYVAFSGGIDSTALLYLMHQLQSHVGFELTALHVNHNLQDEAGRWADHCAATCQLLGIDYRQTELKLENKSELAARNARYKWFSQQLDRNSVLLTAHHQQDRAETFLFNLMRGAGSAGLSSMRSVRPFQGAKLARPLLSFTKEELYEVAHDSGLRWVDDPSNRTNDYSRNTIRNEIIPVLTEFRPDAVQNITRAAANLQQENELLRELAICDLVEVREHPKHPVDKSYALCVADMAHLSPARQANVLRFWLKSLNLHTPSRRFLKQLVAAIAVPPPSTAVLQEGGQQFRFHYGFMYVMPALDKTPPFGVVDWRNVAQPIDIYQSSVRVDATQKLLSLIHSESQAQLRLAERAHIENPKALQGHSLNLKKWMNELGIPPWRRQTLPLLTLKKSRKDFVLGPVDLQAQNDWVSIESPLH
;
A
#
# COMPACT_ATOMS: atom_id res chain seq x y z
N MET A 1 15.79 -19.38 -32.63
CA MET A 1 15.08 -18.49 -33.61
C MET A 1 14.84 -17.17 -32.92
N ALA A 2 15.34 -16.08 -33.47
CA ALA A 2 15.13 -14.73 -32.93
C ALA A 2 13.63 -14.45 -32.77
N ILE A 3 13.28 -13.59 -31.80
CA ILE A 3 11.89 -13.17 -31.53
C ILE A 3 11.36 -12.46 -32.78
N SER A 4 10.30 -12.98 -33.41
CA SER A 4 9.67 -12.28 -34.52
C SER A 4 8.87 -11.08 -33.99
N ILE A 5 8.74 -10.03 -34.81
CA ILE A 5 8.04 -8.82 -34.41
C ILE A 5 6.53 -9.07 -34.17
N GLU A 6 5.95 -10.00 -34.95
CA GLU A 6 4.55 -10.41 -34.81
C GLU A 6 4.31 -11.08 -33.44
N LYS A 7 5.21 -12.00 -33.03
CA LYS A 7 5.15 -12.66 -31.72
C LYS A 7 5.30 -11.65 -30.58
N PHE A 8 6.15 -10.63 -30.77
CA PHE A 8 6.34 -9.58 -29.78
C PHE A 8 5.14 -8.60 -29.73
N GLU A 9 4.53 -8.30 -30.89
CA GLU A 9 3.30 -7.50 -30.99
C GLU A 9 2.14 -8.18 -30.25
N GLU A 10 1.92 -9.47 -30.48
CA GLU A 10 0.94 -10.30 -29.77
C GLU A 10 1.17 -10.25 -28.24
N GLU A 11 2.43 -10.39 -27.80
CA GLU A 11 2.75 -10.30 -26.37
C GLU A 11 2.40 -8.93 -25.79
N VAL A 12 2.76 -7.83 -26.45
CA VAL A 12 2.57 -6.48 -25.93
C VAL A 12 1.08 -6.10 -25.90
N PHE A 13 0.34 -6.33 -26.98
CA PHE A 13 -1.02 -5.81 -27.11
C PHE A 13 -2.09 -6.82 -26.70
N ASP A 14 -1.95 -8.08 -27.05
CA ASP A 14 -2.97 -9.09 -26.78
C ASP A 14 -2.75 -9.75 -25.42
N ASN A 15 -1.57 -10.28 -25.12
CA ASN A 15 -1.30 -10.98 -23.87
C ASN A 15 -1.20 -10.05 -22.66
N LEU A 16 -0.55 -8.88 -22.79
CA LEU A 16 -0.41 -7.89 -21.73
C LEU A 16 -1.55 -6.88 -21.71
N GLY A 17 -2.41 -6.82 -22.73
CA GLY A 17 -3.54 -5.91 -22.83
C GLY A 17 -3.14 -4.42 -22.78
N LEU A 18 -1.97 -4.09 -23.34
CA LEU A 18 -1.52 -2.71 -23.46
C LEU A 18 -2.17 -2.07 -24.70
N LYS A 19 -2.33 -0.74 -24.66
CA LYS A 19 -3.02 -0.03 -25.75
C LYS A 19 -2.00 0.60 -26.68
N ARG A 20 -2.25 0.57 -27.98
CA ARG A 20 -1.45 1.28 -28.99
C ARG A 20 -1.39 2.80 -28.78
N SER A 21 -2.39 3.36 -28.10
CA SER A 21 -2.41 4.79 -27.70
C SER A 21 -1.61 5.10 -26.41
N ASN A 22 -0.94 4.11 -25.79
CA ASN A 22 -0.10 4.38 -24.66
C ASN A 22 1.21 5.05 -25.10
N HIS A 23 1.77 5.92 -24.24
CA HIS A 23 3.17 6.33 -24.34
C HIS A 23 4.03 5.31 -23.60
N PHE A 24 4.95 4.68 -24.31
CA PHE A 24 5.83 3.66 -23.75
C PHE A 24 7.18 4.24 -23.34
N TYR A 25 7.57 3.95 -22.10
CA TYR A 25 8.86 4.31 -21.52
C TYR A 25 9.66 3.06 -21.24
N VAL A 26 10.84 2.92 -21.83
CA VAL A 26 11.74 1.78 -21.59
C VAL A 26 12.76 2.16 -20.52
N ALA A 27 12.79 1.43 -19.40
CA ALA A 27 13.87 1.51 -18.42
C ALA A 27 15.16 0.94 -19.04
N PHE A 28 15.98 1.81 -19.60
CA PHE A 28 17.15 1.47 -20.40
C PHE A 28 18.43 1.56 -19.60
N SER A 29 19.04 0.42 -19.27
CA SER A 29 20.30 0.36 -18.52
C SER A 29 21.54 0.29 -19.42
N GLY A 30 21.38 0.03 -20.71
CA GLY A 30 22.47 -0.24 -21.65
C GLY A 30 22.94 -1.70 -21.67
N GLY A 31 22.48 -2.54 -20.73
CA GLY A 31 22.76 -3.98 -20.76
C GLY A 31 21.94 -4.71 -21.83
N ILE A 32 22.36 -5.94 -22.17
CA ILE A 32 21.82 -6.70 -23.30
C ILE A 32 20.29 -6.82 -23.30
N ASP A 33 19.67 -7.17 -22.17
CA ASP A 33 18.22 -7.38 -22.06
C ASP A 33 17.45 -6.09 -22.35
N SER A 34 17.93 -4.96 -21.77
CA SER A 34 17.29 -3.65 -21.98
C SER A 34 17.52 -3.11 -23.39
N THR A 35 18.64 -3.46 -24.02
CA THR A 35 18.95 -3.12 -25.41
C THR A 35 18.06 -3.90 -26.36
N ALA A 36 17.88 -5.21 -26.14
CA ALA A 36 16.95 -6.02 -26.91
C ALA A 36 15.51 -5.52 -26.79
N LEU A 37 15.05 -5.17 -25.55
CA LEU A 37 13.72 -4.60 -25.34
C LEU A 37 13.53 -3.29 -26.09
N LEU A 38 14.51 -2.37 -26.00
CA LEU A 38 14.42 -1.07 -26.66
C LEU A 38 14.33 -1.23 -28.18
N TYR A 39 15.12 -2.14 -28.74
CA TYR A 39 15.12 -2.44 -30.18
C TYR A 39 13.78 -3.07 -30.63
N LEU A 40 13.28 -4.08 -29.93
CA LEU A 40 11.98 -4.68 -30.23
C LEU A 40 10.85 -3.65 -30.18
N MET A 41 10.85 -2.76 -29.19
CA MET A 41 9.86 -1.66 -29.09
C MET A 41 10.02 -0.65 -30.22
N HIS A 42 11.26 -0.36 -30.66
CA HIS A 42 11.51 0.51 -31.81
C HIS A 42 10.99 -0.10 -33.13
N GLN A 43 11.25 -1.39 -33.35
CA GLN A 43 10.70 -2.11 -34.51
C GLN A 43 9.17 -2.09 -34.48
N LEU A 44 8.57 -2.39 -33.32
CA LEU A 44 7.12 -2.37 -33.15
C LEU A 44 6.53 -0.97 -33.37
N GLN A 45 7.20 0.10 -32.89
CA GLN A 45 6.82 1.49 -33.13
C GLN A 45 6.73 1.81 -34.61
N SER A 46 7.67 1.33 -35.41
CA SER A 46 7.71 1.54 -36.87
C SER A 46 6.53 0.88 -37.58
N HIS A 47 5.98 -0.19 -37.03
CA HIS A 47 4.82 -0.89 -37.58
C HIS A 47 3.48 -0.28 -37.15
N VAL A 48 3.37 0.11 -35.86
CA VAL A 48 2.09 0.42 -35.23
C VAL A 48 1.87 1.93 -35.01
N GLY A 49 2.94 2.68 -34.77
CA GLY A 49 2.92 4.12 -34.48
C GLY A 49 2.45 4.42 -33.06
N PHE A 50 3.37 4.59 -32.12
CA PHE A 50 3.13 5.04 -30.75
C PHE A 50 4.32 5.88 -30.27
N GLU A 51 4.15 6.59 -29.15
CA GLU A 51 5.25 7.33 -28.55
C GLU A 51 6.15 6.42 -27.72
N LEU A 52 7.48 6.52 -27.95
CA LEU A 52 8.50 5.71 -27.27
C LEU A 52 9.61 6.61 -26.73
N THR A 53 9.92 6.45 -25.45
CA THR A 53 10.99 7.18 -24.76
C THR A 53 11.85 6.23 -23.95
N ALA A 54 13.17 6.33 -24.05
CA ALA A 54 14.10 5.59 -23.20
C ALA A 54 14.45 6.38 -21.94
N LEU A 55 14.39 5.74 -20.77
CA LEU A 55 14.72 6.31 -19.46
C LEU A 55 15.98 5.65 -18.91
N HIS A 56 17.05 6.43 -18.73
CA HIS A 56 18.30 5.96 -18.14
C HIS A 56 18.56 6.59 -16.78
N VAL A 57 19.03 5.80 -15.82
CA VAL A 57 19.44 6.28 -14.49
C VAL A 57 20.88 5.90 -14.24
N ASN A 58 21.72 6.92 -14.16
CA ASN A 58 23.11 6.77 -13.74
C ASN A 58 23.18 6.84 -12.20
N HIS A 59 23.67 5.76 -11.58
CA HIS A 59 23.79 5.67 -10.12
C HIS A 59 25.15 6.14 -9.60
N ASN A 60 26.11 6.49 -10.49
CA ASN A 60 27.48 6.87 -10.15
C ASN A 60 28.18 5.91 -9.15
N LEU A 61 27.84 4.61 -9.20
CA LEU A 61 28.40 3.60 -8.30
C LEU A 61 29.74 3.03 -8.82
N GLN A 62 30.04 3.25 -10.09
CA GLN A 62 31.22 2.73 -10.78
C GLN A 62 31.90 3.85 -11.59
N ASP A 63 33.21 3.80 -11.72
CA ASP A 63 33.99 4.81 -12.46
C ASP A 63 33.61 4.88 -13.96
N GLU A 64 33.03 3.81 -14.51
CA GLU A 64 32.60 3.69 -15.89
C GLU A 64 31.16 4.17 -16.15
N ALA A 65 30.45 4.58 -15.12
CA ALA A 65 29.03 4.93 -15.21
C ALA A 65 28.73 6.07 -16.21
N GLY A 66 29.67 7.02 -16.39
CA GLY A 66 29.59 8.06 -17.42
C GLY A 66 29.62 7.49 -18.84
N ARG A 67 30.53 6.57 -19.13
CA ARG A 67 30.64 5.90 -20.43
C ARG A 67 29.38 5.09 -20.79
N TRP A 68 28.70 4.54 -19.79
CA TRP A 68 27.47 3.80 -20.01
C TRP A 68 26.30 4.74 -20.36
N ALA A 69 26.24 5.90 -19.73
CA ALA A 69 25.26 6.93 -20.07
C ALA A 69 25.47 7.44 -21.51
N ASP A 70 26.73 7.69 -21.92
CA ASP A 70 27.08 8.09 -23.29
C ASP A 70 26.70 7.01 -24.31
N HIS A 71 26.96 5.75 -23.98
CA HIS A 71 26.54 4.61 -24.80
C HIS A 71 25.02 4.54 -24.97
N CYS A 72 24.26 4.71 -23.89
CA CYS A 72 22.79 4.75 -23.92
C CYS A 72 22.26 5.89 -24.78
N ALA A 73 22.84 7.08 -24.65
CA ALA A 73 22.47 8.24 -25.44
C ALA A 73 22.75 8.03 -26.93
N ALA A 74 23.95 7.51 -27.27
CA ALA A 74 24.34 7.21 -28.64
C ALA A 74 23.42 6.14 -29.29
N THR A 75 23.05 5.11 -28.54
CA THR A 75 22.13 4.07 -29.00
C THR A 75 20.75 4.65 -29.30
N CYS A 76 20.21 5.50 -28.43
CA CYS A 76 18.91 6.15 -28.66
C CYS A 76 18.95 7.12 -29.84
N GLN A 77 20.05 7.87 -30.00
CA GLN A 77 20.26 8.74 -31.15
C GLN A 77 20.28 7.96 -32.48
N LEU A 78 20.98 6.81 -32.50
CA LEU A 78 21.04 5.95 -33.69
C LEU A 78 19.64 5.42 -34.08
N LEU A 79 18.83 5.07 -33.11
CA LEU A 79 17.48 4.55 -33.32
C LEU A 79 16.42 5.64 -33.47
N GLY A 80 16.76 6.93 -33.30
CA GLY A 80 15.81 8.03 -33.37
C GLY A 80 14.76 8.01 -32.24
N ILE A 81 15.13 7.51 -31.06
CA ILE A 81 14.24 7.38 -29.89
C ILE A 81 14.52 8.51 -28.91
N ASP A 82 13.46 9.14 -28.38
CA ASP A 82 13.57 10.11 -27.30
C ASP A 82 14.28 9.51 -26.08
N TYR A 83 15.27 10.26 -25.56
CA TYR A 83 16.10 9.81 -24.44
C TYR A 83 16.07 10.82 -23.30
N ARG A 84 15.80 10.31 -22.09
CA ARG A 84 15.89 11.08 -20.85
C ARG A 84 16.78 10.37 -19.85
N GLN A 85 17.67 11.10 -19.22
CA GLN A 85 18.55 10.57 -18.19
C GLN A 85 18.55 11.40 -16.92
N THR A 86 18.98 10.78 -15.83
CA THR A 86 19.26 11.44 -14.55
C THR A 86 20.47 10.82 -13.88
N GLU A 87 21.15 11.62 -13.05
CA GLU A 87 22.14 11.14 -12.11
C GLU A 87 21.56 11.13 -10.70
N LEU A 88 21.67 10.00 -10.01
CA LEU A 88 21.21 9.87 -8.64
C LEU A 88 22.41 9.86 -7.67
N LYS A 89 22.46 10.86 -6.78
CA LYS A 89 23.36 10.86 -5.65
C LYS A 89 22.70 10.08 -4.50
N LEU A 90 23.25 8.90 -4.19
CA LEU A 90 22.73 8.04 -3.14
C LEU A 90 23.48 8.28 -1.84
N GLU A 91 22.78 8.65 -0.78
CA GLU A 91 23.34 8.74 0.58
C GLU A 91 23.70 7.36 1.13
N ASN A 92 22.96 6.33 0.74
CA ASN A 92 23.19 4.94 1.09
C ASN A 92 23.38 4.11 -0.18
N LYS A 93 24.54 3.44 -0.32
CA LYS A 93 24.92 2.63 -1.49
C LYS A 93 24.24 1.23 -1.51
N SER A 94 23.16 1.00 -0.77
CA SER A 94 22.44 -0.28 -0.82
C SER A 94 21.65 -0.43 -2.14
N GLU A 95 21.58 -1.66 -2.67
CA GLU A 95 20.80 -2.00 -3.86
C GLU A 95 19.33 -1.57 -3.72
N LEU A 96 18.75 -1.73 -2.52
CA LEU A 96 17.37 -1.34 -2.26
C LEU A 96 17.17 0.18 -2.34
N ALA A 97 18.12 0.97 -1.81
CA ALA A 97 18.06 2.44 -1.90
C ALA A 97 18.19 2.90 -3.35
N ALA A 98 19.13 2.34 -4.12
CA ALA A 98 19.31 2.61 -5.54
C ALA A 98 18.05 2.27 -6.34
N ARG A 99 17.48 1.10 -6.09
CA ARG A 99 16.23 0.67 -6.71
C ARG A 99 15.08 1.62 -6.40
N ASN A 100 14.88 2.00 -5.14
CA ASN A 100 13.78 2.90 -4.74
C ASN A 100 13.93 4.28 -5.36
N ALA A 101 15.15 4.85 -5.36
CA ALA A 101 15.45 6.14 -5.98
C ALA A 101 15.17 6.12 -7.50
N ARG A 102 15.59 5.05 -8.20
CA ARG A 102 15.33 4.83 -9.62
C ARG A 102 13.83 4.81 -9.92
N TYR A 103 13.07 4.00 -9.19
CA TYR A 103 11.62 3.90 -9.42
C TYR A 103 10.88 5.20 -9.07
N LYS A 104 11.36 5.96 -8.06
CA LYS A 104 10.85 7.29 -7.74
C LYS A 104 11.05 8.25 -8.90
N TRP A 105 12.24 8.28 -9.51
CA TRP A 105 12.49 9.14 -10.66
C TRP A 105 11.66 8.71 -11.88
N PHE A 106 11.56 7.42 -12.17
CA PHE A 106 10.70 6.92 -13.25
C PHE A 106 9.26 7.41 -13.06
N SER A 107 8.71 7.34 -11.85
CA SER A 107 7.33 7.76 -11.59
C SER A 107 7.08 9.25 -11.87
N GLN A 108 8.10 10.10 -11.81
CA GLN A 108 8.01 11.52 -12.13
C GLN A 108 7.97 11.80 -13.64
N GLN A 109 8.37 10.83 -14.46
CA GLN A 109 8.36 10.95 -15.92
C GLN A 109 7.04 10.50 -16.55
N LEU A 110 6.19 9.82 -15.78
CA LEU A 110 5.00 9.12 -16.27
C LEU A 110 3.72 9.88 -15.96
N ASP A 111 2.75 9.77 -16.86
CA ASP A 111 1.36 10.17 -16.67
C ASP A 111 0.41 8.95 -16.62
N ARG A 112 -0.90 9.20 -16.56
CA ARG A 112 -1.91 8.12 -16.46
C ARG A 112 -2.00 7.22 -17.70
N ASN A 113 -1.58 7.70 -18.86
CA ASN A 113 -1.58 6.94 -20.11
C ASN A 113 -0.25 6.25 -20.39
N SER A 114 0.73 6.43 -19.51
CA SER A 114 2.09 5.92 -19.69
C SER A 114 2.22 4.47 -19.24
N VAL A 115 3.12 3.73 -19.91
CA VAL A 115 3.55 2.39 -19.53
C VAL A 115 5.06 2.34 -19.40
N LEU A 116 5.56 2.05 -18.19
CA LEU A 116 6.98 1.77 -17.96
C LEU A 116 7.29 0.32 -18.30
N LEU A 117 8.17 0.09 -19.25
CA LEU A 117 8.63 -1.23 -19.64
C LEU A 117 9.97 -1.55 -18.97
N THR A 118 10.11 -2.75 -18.45
CA THR A 118 11.36 -3.25 -17.87
C THR A 118 11.74 -4.59 -18.51
N ALA A 119 13.02 -4.78 -18.76
CA ALA A 119 13.56 -5.91 -19.52
C ALA A 119 13.76 -7.19 -18.68
N HIS A 120 12.87 -7.45 -17.71
CA HIS A 120 12.89 -8.72 -16.98
C HIS A 120 12.39 -9.83 -17.88
N HIS A 121 13.14 -10.92 -17.94
CA HIS A 121 12.88 -12.08 -18.81
C HIS A 121 12.55 -13.35 -17.99
N GLN A 122 12.38 -14.46 -18.67
CA GLN A 122 11.96 -15.73 -18.08
C GLN A 122 12.86 -16.19 -16.92
N GLN A 123 14.19 -16.09 -17.08
CA GLN A 123 15.13 -16.49 -16.04
C GLN A 123 15.02 -15.59 -14.78
N ASP A 124 14.82 -14.27 -14.93
CA ASP A 124 14.58 -13.37 -13.78
C ASP A 124 13.36 -13.78 -12.95
N ARG A 125 12.32 -14.27 -13.64
CA ARG A 125 11.11 -14.78 -12.96
C ARG A 125 11.42 -16.04 -12.18
N ALA A 126 12.19 -16.97 -12.74
CA ALA A 126 12.61 -18.18 -12.06
C ALA A 126 13.52 -17.86 -10.85
N GLU A 127 14.48 -16.94 -11.00
CA GLU A 127 15.34 -16.47 -9.91
C GLU A 127 14.52 -15.91 -8.75
N THR A 128 13.55 -15.05 -9.08
CA THR A 128 12.67 -14.42 -8.07
C THR A 128 11.78 -15.45 -7.38
N PHE A 129 11.27 -16.43 -8.12
CA PHE A 129 10.48 -17.54 -7.58
C PHE A 129 11.30 -18.35 -6.57
N LEU A 130 12.49 -18.80 -6.96
CA LEU A 130 13.38 -19.58 -6.10
C LEU A 130 13.81 -18.81 -4.86
N PHE A 131 14.17 -17.54 -5.02
CA PHE A 131 14.51 -16.66 -3.90
C PHE A 131 13.37 -16.56 -2.89
N ASN A 132 12.15 -16.34 -3.36
CA ASN A 132 10.98 -16.25 -2.50
C ASN A 132 10.59 -17.61 -1.88
N LEU A 133 10.78 -18.71 -2.61
CA LEU A 133 10.53 -20.06 -2.12
C LEU A 133 11.45 -20.39 -0.93
N MET A 134 12.74 -20.10 -1.03
CA MET A 134 13.71 -20.31 0.05
C MET A 134 13.42 -19.44 1.29
N ARG A 135 12.74 -18.31 1.12
CA ARG A 135 12.27 -17.46 2.22
C ARG A 135 10.92 -17.89 2.81
N GLY A 136 10.35 -19.00 2.34
CA GLY A 136 9.07 -19.50 2.81
C GLY A 136 7.87 -18.66 2.38
N ALA A 137 7.96 -17.97 1.25
CA ALA A 137 6.86 -17.16 0.72
C ALA A 137 5.65 -18.05 0.37
N GLY A 138 4.45 -17.55 0.63
CA GLY A 138 3.21 -18.15 0.14
C GLY A 138 2.95 -17.85 -1.34
N SER A 139 1.80 -18.31 -1.86
CA SER A 139 1.42 -18.18 -3.28
C SER A 139 1.57 -16.75 -3.82
N ALA A 140 1.14 -15.74 -3.06
CA ALA A 140 1.26 -14.34 -3.44
C ALA A 140 2.72 -13.85 -3.59
N GLY A 141 3.63 -14.37 -2.78
CA GLY A 141 5.07 -14.06 -2.88
C GLY A 141 5.73 -14.82 -4.03
N LEU A 142 5.36 -16.08 -4.25
CA LEU A 142 5.88 -16.90 -5.34
C LEU A 142 5.45 -16.37 -6.71
N SER A 143 4.26 -15.78 -6.83
CA SER A 143 3.74 -15.13 -8.05
C SER A 143 4.16 -13.65 -8.20
N SER A 144 5.19 -13.19 -7.50
CA SER A 144 5.47 -11.75 -7.29
C SER A 144 5.88 -10.98 -8.55
N MET A 145 6.46 -11.65 -9.56
CA MET A 145 6.88 -10.98 -10.80
C MET A 145 5.73 -10.98 -11.82
N ARG A 146 4.77 -10.06 -11.62
CA ARG A 146 3.63 -9.89 -12.53
C ARG A 146 4.07 -9.29 -13.87
N SER A 147 3.46 -9.76 -14.96
CA SER A 147 3.71 -9.21 -16.30
C SER A 147 3.26 -7.76 -16.40
N VAL A 148 2.11 -7.40 -15.81
CA VAL A 148 1.61 -6.02 -15.71
C VAL A 148 1.18 -5.72 -14.28
N ARG A 149 1.47 -4.52 -13.78
CA ARG A 149 0.99 -4.03 -12.48
C ARG A 149 0.76 -2.52 -12.49
N PRO A 150 -0.11 -1.99 -11.63
CA PRO A 150 -0.20 -0.54 -11.39
C PRO A 150 1.13 0.03 -10.88
N PHE A 151 1.44 1.25 -11.30
CA PHE A 151 2.66 1.94 -10.90
C PHE A 151 2.43 3.46 -10.83
N GLN A 152 2.19 4.02 -9.65
CA GLN A 152 2.06 5.47 -9.39
C GLN A 152 1.10 6.21 -10.36
N GLY A 153 -0.06 5.62 -10.62
CA GLY A 153 -1.05 6.16 -11.55
C GLY A 153 -0.90 5.71 -13.01
N ALA A 154 0.28 5.22 -13.39
CA ALA A 154 0.60 4.57 -14.67
C ALA A 154 0.59 3.04 -14.55
N LYS A 155 1.14 2.34 -15.54
CA LYS A 155 1.38 0.89 -15.50
C LYS A 155 2.87 0.59 -15.59
N LEU A 156 3.30 -0.52 -14.99
CA LEU A 156 4.59 -1.12 -15.23
C LEU A 156 4.36 -2.48 -15.89
N ALA A 157 5.00 -2.72 -17.04
CA ALA A 157 4.90 -3.97 -17.77
C ALA A 157 6.28 -4.61 -18.02
N ARG A 158 6.27 -5.92 -18.23
CA ARG A 158 7.45 -6.76 -18.48
C ARG A 158 7.20 -7.66 -19.68
N PRO A 159 7.33 -7.13 -20.89
CA PRO A 159 6.97 -7.87 -22.09
C PRO A 159 7.93 -9.03 -22.42
N LEU A 160 9.09 -9.08 -21.76
CA LEU A 160 10.07 -10.13 -21.99
C LEU A 160 9.93 -11.35 -21.06
N LEU A 161 8.94 -11.38 -20.16
CA LEU A 161 8.80 -12.50 -19.18
C LEU A 161 8.47 -13.85 -19.82
N SER A 162 7.97 -13.89 -21.06
CA SER A 162 7.69 -15.08 -21.82
C SER A 162 8.88 -15.54 -22.67
N PHE A 163 9.95 -14.72 -22.78
CA PHE A 163 11.11 -14.98 -23.62
C PHE A 163 12.32 -15.41 -22.81
N THR A 164 13.17 -16.24 -23.41
CA THR A 164 14.42 -16.73 -22.81
C THR A 164 15.55 -15.71 -22.99
N LYS A 165 16.60 -15.86 -22.20
CA LYS A 165 17.79 -15.01 -22.32
C LYS A 165 18.51 -15.24 -23.66
N GLU A 166 18.49 -16.46 -24.14
CA GLU A 166 19.09 -16.87 -25.44
C GLU A 166 18.37 -16.17 -26.59
N GLU A 167 17.03 -16.14 -26.61
CA GLU A 167 16.24 -15.41 -27.61
C GLU A 167 16.58 -13.92 -27.61
N LEU A 168 16.78 -13.29 -26.41
CA LEU A 168 17.17 -11.87 -26.30
C LEU A 168 18.60 -11.63 -26.81
N TYR A 169 19.50 -12.57 -26.54
CA TYR A 169 20.87 -12.52 -27.08
C TYR A 169 20.85 -12.57 -28.60
N GLU A 170 20.09 -13.49 -29.21
CA GLU A 170 19.94 -13.60 -30.69
C GLU A 170 19.40 -12.26 -31.25
N VAL A 171 18.38 -11.67 -30.67
CA VAL A 171 17.85 -10.34 -31.09
C VAL A 171 18.94 -9.27 -31.10
N ALA A 172 19.69 -9.16 -30.01
CA ALA A 172 20.72 -8.12 -29.90
C ALA A 172 21.90 -8.36 -30.87
N HIS A 173 22.33 -9.62 -30.98
CA HIS A 173 23.47 -10.03 -31.82
C HIS A 173 23.13 -9.88 -33.31
N ASP A 174 22.01 -10.44 -33.77
CA ASP A 174 21.63 -10.44 -35.18
C ASP A 174 21.29 -9.05 -35.73
N SER A 175 20.85 -8.16 -34.82
CA SER A 175 20.61 -6.76 -35.15
C SER A 175 21.86 -5.87 -35.06
N GLY A 176 23.04 -6.46 -34.81
CA GLY A 176 24.31 -5.73 -34.70
C GLY A 176 24.35 -4.68 -33.56
N LEU A 177 23.54 -4.84 -32.55
CA LEU A 177 23.46 -3.93 -31.44
C LEU A 177 24.68 -4.06 -30.51
N ARG A 178 25.12 -2.94 -29.95
CA ARG A 178 26.16 -2.94 -28.92
C ARG A 178 25.48 -2.80 -27.55
N TRP A 179 26.03 -3.46 -26.56
CA TRP A 179 25.56 -3.38 -25.16
C TRP A 179 26.73 -3.29 -24.19
N VAL A 180 26.45 -2.93 -22.95
CA VAL A 180 27.43 -2.84 -21.87
C VAL A 180 27.32 -4.07 -20.98
N ASP A 181 28.45 -4.71 -20.69
CA ASP A 181 28.56 -5.79 -19.69
C ASP A 181 28.94 -5.17 -18.34
N ASP A 182 28.03 -5.24 -17.38
CA ASP A 182 28.29 -4.81 -16.00
C ASP A 182 29.05 -5.93 -15.24
N PRO A 183 30.30 -5.69 -14.80
CA PRO A 183 31.10 -6.68 -14.07
C PRO A 183 30.43 -7.18 -12.79
N SER A 184 29.58 -6.36 -12.15
CA SER A 184 28.87 -6.74 -10.90
C SER A 184 27.89 -7.90 -11.10
N ASN A 185 27.46 -8.19 -12.33
CA ASN A 185 26.61 -9.35 -12.64
C ASN A 185 27.34 -10.70 -12.45
N ARG A 186 28.67 -10.70 -12.39
CA ARG A 186 29.51 -11.90 -12.25
C ARG A 186 29.88 -12.22 -10.80
N THR A 187 29.65 -11.31 -9.87
CA THR A 187 29.97 -11.53 -8.45
C THR A 187 28.78 -12.17 -7.70
N ASN A 188 29.06 -13.00 -6.69
CA ASN A 188 28.04 -13.64 -5.85
C ASN A 188 27.74 -12.84 -4.56
N ASP A 189 28.08 -11.54 -4.53
CA ASP A 189 27.85 -10.68 -3.37
C ASP A 189 26.38 -10.55 -2.99
N TYR A 190 25.49 -10.87 -3.91
CA TYR A 190 24.05 -10.83 -3.71
C TYR A 190 23.45 -12.23 -3.82
N SER A 191 22.56 -12.59 -2.92
CA SER A 191 21.87 -13.91 -2.90
C SER A 191 21.12 -14.24 -4.19
N ARG A 192 20.75 -13.25 -4.99
CA ARG A 192 20.14 -13.44 -6.29
C ARG A 192 21.17 -13.91 -7.34
N ASN A 193 22.39 -13.39 -7.28
CA ASN A 193 23.49 -13.83 -8.16
C ASN A 193 23.88 -15.29 -7.88
N THR A 194 23.87 -15.70 -6.59
CA THR A 194 24.08 -17.11 -6.23
C THR A 194 23.03 -18.04 -6.88
N ILE A 195 21.75 -17.62 -6.86
CA ILE A 195 20.70 -18.41 -7.53
C ILE A 195 20.95 -18.49 -9.02
N ARG A 196 21.32 -17.37 -9.67
CA ARG A 196 21.61 -17.29 -11.10
C ARG A 196 22.81 -18.13 -11.51
N ASN A 197 23.91 -18.01 -10.77
CA ASN A 197 25.22 -18.53 -11.17
C ASN A 197 25.45 -19.98 -10.73
N GLU A 198 24.80 -20.43 -9.64
CA GLU A 198 25.05 -21.73 -9.02
C GLU A 198 23.81 -22.64 -9.05
N ILE A 199 22.64 -22.13 -8.63
CA ILE A 199 21.46 -22.98 -8.44
C ILE A 199 20.75 -23.28 -9.76
N ILE A 200 20.49 -22.26 -10.59
CA ILE A 200 19.80 -22.45 -11.87
C ILE A 200 20.59 -23.36 -12.79
N PRO A 201 21.91 -23.26 -12.95
CA PRO A 201 22.70 -24.19 -13.76
C PRO A 201 22.53 -25.67 -13.33
N VAL A 202 22.62 -25.94 -12.02
CA VAL A 202 22.40 -27.30 -11.48
C VAL A 202 21.00 -27.81 -11.79
N LEU A 203 19.96 -26.96 -11.63
CA LEU A 203 18.58 -27.34 -11.97
C LEU A 203 18.42 -27.62 -13.47
N THR A 204 19.08 -26.84 -14.33
CA THR A 204 19.00 -26.98 -15.79
C THR A 204 19.79 -28.20 -16.26
N GLU A 205 20.92 -28.52 -15.62
CA GLU A 205 21.66 -29.75 -15.88
C GLU A 205 20.82 -30.99 -15.56
N PHE A 206 20.13 -30.96 -14.40
CA PHE A 206 19.22 -32.04 -14.02
C PHE A 206 17.98 -32.13 -14.93
N ARG A 207 17.42 -30.97 -15.32
CA ARG A 207 16.25 -30.84 -16.16
C ARG A 207 16.34 -29.61 -17.07
N PRO A 208 16.58 -29.77 -18.37
CA PRO A 208 16.79 -28.65 -19.30
C PRO A 208 15.66 -27.63 -19.33
N ASP A 209 14.40 -28.04 -19.11
CA ASP A 209 13.21 -27.19 -19.06
C ASP A 209 12.87 -26.65 -17.64
N ALA A 210 13.81 -26.75 -16.68
CA ALA A 210 13.57 -26.34 -15.29
C ALA A 210 13.11 -24.87 -15.17
N VAL A 211 13.77 -23.94 -15.88
CA VAL A 211 13.42 -22.51 -15.87
C VAL A 211 12.00 -22.30 -16.40
N GLN A 212 11.64 -22.96 -17.50
CA GLN A 212 10.31 -22.87 -18.10
C GLN A 212 9.23 -23.43 -17.16
N ASN A 213 9.50 -24.56 -16.49
CA ASN A 213 8.59 -25.18 -15.55
C ASN A 213 8.35 -24.31 -14.32
N ILE A 214 9.41 -23.70 -13.75
CA ILE A 214 9.32 -22.75 -12.65
C ILE A 214 8.50 -21.50 -13.06
N THR A 215 8.76 -20.98 -14.25
CA THR A 215 8.04 -19.80 -14.77
C THR A 215 6.55 -20.11 -14.98
N ARG A 216 6.24 -21.29 -15.50
CA ARG A 216 4.85 -21.76 -15.66
C ARG A 216 4.15 -21.92 -14.30
N ALA A 217 4.82 -22.51 -13.31
CA ALA A 217 4.31 -22.62 -11.95
C ALA A 217 4.03 -21.23 -11.33
N ALA A 218 4.94 -20.26 -11.52
CA ALA A 218 4.73 -18.89 -11.07
C ALA A 218 3.53 -18.22 -11.76
N ALA A 219 3.31 -18.49 -13.06
CA ALA A 219 2.16 -17.97 -13.81
C ALA A 219 0.83 -18.57 -13.32
N ASN A 220 0.78 -19.88 -13.09
CA ASN A 220 -0.41 -20.55 -12.54
C ASN A 220 -0.76 -19.99 -11.16
N LEU A 221 0.23 -19.85 -10.27
CA LEU A 221 0.02 -19.22 -8.95
C LEU A 221 -0.45 -17.76 -9.07
N GLN A 222 -0.07 -17.05 -10.12
CA GLN A 222 -0.57 -15.69 -10.36
C GLN A 222 -2.07 -15.69 -10.67
N GLN A 223 -2.55 -16.60 -11.52
CA GLN A 223 -3.97 -16.78 -11.83
C GLN A 223 -4.77 -17.18 -10.59
N GLU A 224 -4.26 -18.15 -9.81
CA GLU A 224 -4.88 -18.56 -8.55
C GLU A 224 -4.99 -17.38 -7.54
N ASN A 225 -3.96 -16.55 -7.44
CA ASN A 225 -4.01 -15.36 -6.57
C ASN A 225 -5.01 -14.31 -7.06
N GLU A 226 -5.26 -14.19 -8.36
CA GLU A 226 -6.29 -13.30 -8.89
C GLU A 226 -7.69 -13.82 -8.53
N LEU A 227 -7.94 -15.12 -8.66
CA LEU A 227 -9.19 -15.74 -8.18
C LEU A 227 -9.40 -15.56 -6.67
N LEU A 228 -8.35 -15.72 -5.87
CA LEU A 228 -8.41 -15.46 -4.42
C LEU A 228 -8.71 -13.99 -4.12
N ARG A 229 -8.20 -13.08 -4.93
CA ARG A 229 -8.51 -11.64 -4.80
C ARG A 229 -9.96 -11.35 -5.15
N GLU A 230 -10.48 -11.89 -6.24
CA GLU A 230 -11.90 -11.76 -6.61
C GLU A 230 -12.81 -12.31 -5.53
N LEU A 231 -12.50 -13.51 -5.00
CA LEU A 231 -13.23 -14.10 -3.88
C LEU A 231 -13.20 -13.19 -2.65
N ALA A 232 -12.05 -12.59 -2.32
CA ALA A 232 -11.96 -11.68 -1.18
C ALA A 232 -12.79 -10.40 -1.38
N ILE A 233 -12.90 -9.89 -2.60
CA ILE A 233 -13.77 -8.75 -2.94
C ILE A 233 -15.24 -9.13 -2.74
N CYS A 234 -15.68 -10.29 -3.26
CA CYS A 234 -17.04 -10.78 -3.07
C CYS A 234 -17.37 -10.95 -1.58
N ASP A 235 -16.44 -11.58 -0.83
CA ASP A 235 -16.63 -11.80 0.61
C ASP A 235 -16.71 -10.48 1.38
N LEU A 236 -15.89 -9.49 1.02
CA LEU A 236 -15.83 -8.21 1.72
C LEU A 236 -17.09 -7.37 1.51
N VAL A 237 -17.75 -7.49 0.36
CA VAL A 237 -19.05 -6.81 0.10
C VAL A 237 -20.12 -7.23 1.11
N GLU A 238 -20.08 -8.48 1.56
CA GLU A 238 -21.04 -9.03 2.56
C GLU A 238 -20.65 -8.70 4.01
N VAL A 239 -19.45 -8.16 4.24
CA VAL A 239 -18.94 -7.82 5.56
C VAL A 239 -19.08 -6.31 5.80
N ARG A 240 -19.84 -5.93 6.83
CA ARG A 240 -19.98 -4.53 7.21
C ARG A 240 -18.66 -3.94 7.68
N GLU A 241 -18.28 -2.83 7.06
CA GLU A 241 -17.08 -2.06 7.38
C GLU A 241 -17.45 -0.73 8.06
N HIS A 242 -16.59 -0.27 8.98
CA HIS A 242 -16.58 1.12 9.40
C HIS A 242 -15.42 1.86 8.71
N PRO A 243 -15.67 3.08 8.17
CA PRO A 243 -14.65 3.90 7.55
C PRO A 243 -13.57 4.31 8.57
N LYS A 244 -12.47 4.86 8.06
CA LYS A 244 -11.36 5.31 8.88
C LYS A 244 -11.81 6.33 9.92
N HIS A 245 -11.60 6.03 11.20
CA HIS A 245 -11.89 6.96 12.27
C HIS A 245 -10.84 8.08 12.33
N PRO A 246 -11.24 9.35 12.41
CA PRO A 246 -10.31 10.47 12.28
C PRO A 246 -9.27 10.57 13.40
N VAL A 247 -9.63 10.25 14.64
CA VAL A 247 -8.73 10.41 15.80
C VAL A 247 -7.74 9.26 15.92
N ASP A 248 -8.23 8.03 16.06
CA ASP A 248 -7.37 6.85 16.26
C ASP A 248 -6.98 6.16 14.95
N LYS A 249 -7.42 6.71 13.83
CA LYS A 249 -7.14 6.18 12.47
C LYS A 249 -7.50 4.70 12.33
N SER A 250 -8.45 4.20 13.12
CA SER A 250 -8.91 2.82 13.07
C SER A 250 -9.87 2.58 11.89
N TYR A 251 -9.84 1.35 11.38
CA TYR A 251 -10.85 0.76 10.50
C TYR A 251 -11.46 -0.42 11.23
N ALA A 252 -12.67 -0.84 10.87
CA ALA A 252 -13.29 -1.98 11.53
C ALA A 252 -14.09 -2.87 10.57
N LEU A 253 -14.13 -4.17 10.89
CA LEU A 253 -14.96 -5.19 10.24
C LEU A 253 -15.91 -5.82 11.24
N CYS A 254 -17.15 -6.11 10.83
CA CYS A 254 -18.11 -6.83 11.64
C CYS A 254 -17.68 -8.29 11.86
N VAL A 255 -17.53 -8.69 13.11
CA VAL A 255 -17.09 -10.05 13.49
C VAL A 255 -18.15 -11.09 13.14
N ALA A 256 -19.44 -10.78 13.34
CA ALA A 256 -20.54 -11.69 13.03
C ALA A 256 -20.59 -12.02 11.53
N ASP A 257 -20.44 -11.02 10.67
CA ASP A 257 -20.42 -11.22 9.22
C ASP A 257 -19.19 -12.04 8.79
N MET A 258 -18.01 -11.74 9.37
CA MET A 258 -16.80 -12.52 9.15
C MET A 258 -16.94 -13.98 9.62
N ALA A 259 -17.68 -14.25 10.69
CA ALA A 259 -17.86 -15.59 11.25
C ALA A 259 -18.64 -16.55 10.33
N HIS A 260 -19.41 -16.03 9.38
CA HIS A 260 -20.09 -16.85 8.36
C HIS A 260 -19.12 -17.41 7.30
N LEU A 261 -17.93 -16.83 7.17
CA LEU A 261 -16.91 -17.29 6.25
C LEU A 261 -16.11 -18.45 6.86
N SER A 262 -15.64 -19.38 6.01
CA SER A 262 -14.69 -20.40 6.47
C SER A 262 -13.37 -19.74 6.95
N PRO A 263 -12.60 -20.38 7.84
CA PRO A 263 -11.32 -19.84 8.34
C PRO A 263 -10.34 -19.45 7.24
N ALA A 264 -10.34 -20.18 6.11
CA ALA A 264 -9.50 -19.86 4.96
C ALA A 264 -9.97 -18.58 4.26
N ARG A 265 -11.28 -18.40 4.09
CA ARG A 265 -11.87 -17.18 3.49
C ARG A 265 -11.68 -15.98 4.42
N GLN A 266 -11.86 -16.14 5.73
CA GLN A 266 -11.55 -15.09 6.71
C GLN A 266 -10.09 -14.60 6.59
N ALA A 267 -9.13 -15.52 6.52
CA ALA A 267 -7.72 -15.18 6.35
C ALA A 267 -7.44 -14.49 5.00
N ASN A 268 -8.16 -14.87 3.93
CA ASN A 268 -8.05 -14.26 2.62
C ASN A 268 -8.60 -12.82 2.62
N VAL A 269 -9.80 -12.62 3.16
CA VAL A 269 -10.42 -11.30 3.34
C VAL A 269 -9.52 -10.38 4.16
N LEU A 270 -9.00 -10.84 5.30
CA LEU A 270 -8.11 -10.05 6.15
C LEU A 270 -6.86 -9.58 5.41
N ARG A 271 -6.20 -10.48 4.64
CA ARG A 271 -5.02 -10.09 3.84
C ARG A 271 -5.38 -9.05 2.78
N PHE A 272 -6.48 -9.26 2.07
CA PHE A 272 -6.94 -8.35 1.02
C PHE A 272 -7.31 -6.99 1.62
N TRP A 273 -8.13 -6.96 2.65
CA TRP A 273 -8.59 -5.75 3.33
C TRP A 273 -7.44 -4.90 3.87
N LEU A 274 -6.52 -5.50 4.63
CA LEU A 274 -5.36 -4.79 5.16
C LEU A 274 -4.47 -4.22 4.05
N LYS A 275 -4.28 -4.97 2.97
CA LYS A 275 -3.52 -4.50 1.82
C LYS A 275 -4.20 -3.36 1.08
N SER A 276 -5.54 -3.39 0.93
CA SER A 276 -6.31 -2.30 0.30
C SER A 276 -6.23 -0.99 1.09
N LEU A 277 -6.07 -1.09 2.41
CA LEU A 277 -5.86 0.03 3.32
C LEU A 277 -4.39 0.49 3.40
N ASN A 278 -3.47 -0.11 2.63
CA ASN A 278 -2.02 0.10 2.72
C ASN A 278 -1.45 -0.20 4.13
N LEU A 279 -2.06 -1.12 4.85
CA LEU A 279 -1.61 -1.58 6.16
C LEU A 279 -0.68 -2.80 6.02
N HIS A 280 0.12 -3.05 7.06
CA HIS A 280 0.99 -4.22 7.11
C HIS A 280 0.17 -5.51 7.02
N THR A 281 0.58 -6.43 6.13
CA THR A 281 -0.04 -7.75 6.02
C THR A 281 0.57 -8.68 7.07
N PRO A 282 -0.23 -9.20 8.01
CA PRO A 282 0.25 -10.02 9.11
C PRO A 282 0.90 -11.33 8.66
N SER A 283 1.80 -11.85 9.50
CA SER A 283 2.37 -13.17 9.34
C SER A 283 1.31 -14.27 9.35
N ARG A 284 1.63 -15.44 8.78
CA ARG A 284 0.72 -16.60 8.80
C ARG A 284 0.30 -17.00 10.24
N ARG A 285 1.23 -16.89 11.19
CA ARG A 285 0.97 -17.18 12.60
C ARG A 285 -0.04 -16.20 13.19
N PHE A 286 0.16 -14.92 12.94
CA PHE A 286 -0.71 -13.87 13.46
C PHE A 286 -2.11 -13.90 12.81
N LEU A 287 -2.19 -14.16 11.51
CA LEU A 287 -3.50 -14.38 10.84
C LEU A 287 -4.30 -15.51 11.46
N LYS A 288 -3.64 -16.62 11.84
CA LYS A 288 -4.33 -17.70 12.58
C LYS A 288 -4.87 -17.22 13.93
N GLN A 289 -4.14 -16.34 14.64
CA GLN A 289 -4.62 -15.74 15.89
C GLN A 289 -5.82 -14.83 15.65
N LEU A 290 -5.82 -14.00 14.58
CA LEU A 290 -6.96 -13.16 14.24
C LEU A 290 -8.20 -13.98 13.87
N VAL A 291 -8.04 -15.05 13.08
CA VAL A 291 -9.13 -15.97 12.72
C VAL A 291 -9.70 -16.66 13.97
N ALA A 292 -8.86 -17.09 14.90
CA ALA A 292 -9.31 -17.66 16.18
C ALA A 292 -10.05 -16.61 17.03
N ALA A 293 -9.59 -15.35 17.00
CA ALA A 293 -10.23 -14.24 17.70
C ALA A 293 -11.57 -13.82 17.07
N ILE A 294 -11.79 -14.05 15.78
CA ILE A 294 -13.10 -13.88 15.15
C ILE A 294 -14.08 -14.95 15.65
N ALA A 295 -13.62 -16.20 15.78
CA ALA A 295 -14.47 -17.30 16.30
C ALA A 295 -14.82 -17.12 17.78
N VAL A 296 -13.85 -16.65 18.60
CA VAL A 296 -14.03 -16.37 20.03
C VAL A 296 -13.43 -15.00 20.33
N PRO A 297 -14.23 -13.92 20.21
CA PRO A 297 -13.72 -12.58 20.42
C PRO A 297 -13.16 -12.35 21.82
N PRO A 298 -11.94 -11.88 21.94
CA PRO A 298 -11.35 -11.56 23.23
C PRO A 298 -12.04 -10.34 23.87
N PRO A 299 -11.86 -10.11 25.19
CA PRO A 299 -12.42 -8.94 25.85
C PRO A 299 -11.89 -7.64 25.24
N SER A 300 -12.70 -6.57 25.29
CA SER A 300 -12.40 -5.25 24.69
C SER A 300 -11.10 -4.60 25.20
N THR A 301 -10.54 -5.08 26.29
CA THR A 301 -9.24 -4.64 26.84
C THR A 301 -8.05 -5.34 26.24
N ALA A 302 -8.27 -6.50 25.58
CA ALA A 302 -7.21 -7.26 24.93
C ALA A 302 -6.69 -6.55 23.69
N VAL A 303 -5.38 -6.69 23.45
CA VAL A 303 -4.69 -6.11 22.32
C VAL A 303 -3.91 -7.22 21.62
N LEU A 304 -4.18 -7.42 20.34
CA LEU A 304 -3.33 -8.23 19.47
C LEU A 304 -2.50 -7.26 18.64
N GLN A 305 -1.19 -7.47 18.53
CA GLN A 305 -0.29 -6.52 17.87
C GLN A 305 0.75 -7.22 17.00
N GLU A 306 0.95 -6.70 15.79
CA GLU A 306 2.03 -7.07 14.88
C GLU A 306 2.29 -5.96 13.86
N GLY A 307 3.56 -5.78 13.45
CA GLY A 307 3.94 -4.86 12.36
C GLY A 307 3.59 -3.40 12.62
N GLY A 308 3.63 -2.93 13.87
CA GLY A 308 3.30 -1.56 14.22
C GLY A 308 1.80 -1.24 14.21
N GLN A 309 0.95 -2.25 14.07
CA GLN A 309 -0.51 -2.09 14.12
C GLN A 309 -1.14 -2.96 15.21
N GLN A 310 -2.26 -2.48 15.76
CA GLN A 310 -3.02 -3.14 16.81
C GLN A 310 -4.38 -3.58 16.28
N PHE A 311 -4.82 -4.75 16.77
CA PHE A 311 -6.16 -5.28 16.54
C PHE A 311 -6.89 -5.39 17.87
N ARG A 312 -8.12 -4.88 17.92
CA ARG A 312 -8.95 -4.84 19.11
C ARG A 312 -10.37 -5.24 18.76
N PHE A 313 -11.10 -5.77 19.75
CA PHE A 313 -12.48 -6.22 19.55
C PHE A 313 -13.41 -5.45 20.48
N HIS A 314 -14.51 -4.93 19.94
CA HIS A 314 -15.48 -4.19 20.72
C HIS A 314 -16.83 -4.14 20.02
N TYR A 315 -17.91 -4.40 20.75
CA TYR A 315 -19.30 -4.39 20.27
C TYR A 315 -19.52 -5.07 18.91
N GLY A 316 -18.97 -6.27 18.76
CA GLY A 316 -19.13 -7.07 17.54
C GLY A 316 -18.27 -6.65 16.36
N PHE A 317 -17.33 -5.73 16.54
CA PHE A 317 -16.37 -5.31 15.51
C PHE A 317 -14.94 -5.63 15.90
N MET A 318 -14.15 -6.01 14.91
CA MET A 318 -12.70 -6.08 14.97
C MET A 318 -12.12 -4.79 14.38
N TYR A 319 -11.38 -4.06 15.18
CA TYR A 319 -10.71 -2.80 14.80
C TYR A 319 -9.25 -3.05 14.49
N VAL A 320 -8.73 -2.38 13.44
CA VAL A 320 -7.30 -2.25 13.15
C VAL A 320 -6.90 -0.78 13.19
N MET A 321 -5.80 -0.47 13.84
CA MET A 321 -5.27 0.88 13.99
C MET A 321 -3.74 0.84 14.14
N PRO A 322 -3.02 1.96 13.89
CA PRO A 322 -1.62 2.07 14.27
C PRO A 322 -1.43 1.75 15.77
N ALA A 323 -0.28 1.22 16.13
CA ALA A 323 0.08 1.11 17.54
C ALA A 323 -0.06 2.49 18.17
N LEU A 324 -0.91 2.59 19.20
CA LEU A 324 -1.17 3.87 19.85
C LEU A 324 0.11 4.34 20.54
N ASP A 325 0.85 5.22 19.91
CA ASP A 325 1.71 6.14 20.64
C ASP A 325 0.80 6.96 21.55
N LYS A 326 1.29 7.23 22.77
CA LYS A 326 0.53 8.05 23.73
C LYS A 326 0.23 9.38 23.05
N THR A 327 -0.99 9.52 22.51
CA THR A 327 -1.45 10.79 21.96
C THR A 327 -1.36 11.78 23.11
N PRO A 328 -0.61 12.87 23.01
CA PRO A 328 -0.53 13.83 24.10
C PRO A 328 -1.96 14.33 24.40
N PRO A 329 -2.37 14.33 25.66
CA PRO A 329 -3.69 14.82 26.04
C PRO A 329 -3.85 16.28 25.61
N PHE A 330 -5.02 16.67 25.08
CA PHE A 330 -5.30 18.06 24.78
C PHE A 330 -5.71 18.84 26.06
N GLY A 331 -6.02 18.15 27.16
CA GLY A 331 -6.37 18.71 28.44
C GLY A 331 -7.78 19.31 28.49
N VAL A 332 -7.87 20.60 28.68
CA VAL A 332 -9.12 21.36 28.75
C VAL A 332 -9.03 22.59 27.86
N VAL A 333 -10.04 22.79 27.04
CA VAL A 333 -10.17 23.97 26.18
C VAL A 333 -11.46 24.71 26.54
N ASP A 334 -11.33 25.95 26.98
CA ASP A 334 -12.49 26.82 27.29
C ASP A 334 -13.06 27.35 25.96
N TRP A 335 -14.35 27.09 25.74
CA TRP A 335 -15.04 27.55 24.56
C TRP A 335 -15.83 28.82 24.84
N ARG A 336 -15.19 29.97 24.63
CA ARG A 336 -15.78 31.29 24.95
C ARG A 336 -16.74 31.80 23.88
N ASN A 337 -16.58 31.34 22.64
CA ASN A 337 -17.43 31.75 21.54
C ASN A 337 -17.79 30.51 20.67
N VAL A 338 -19.04 30.07 20.80
CA VAL A 338 -19.56 28.87 20.12
C VAL A 338 -19.55 29.00 18.59
N ALA A 339 -19.52 30.22 18.06
CA ALA A 339 -19.43 30.47 16.61
C ALA A 339 -18.02 30.27 16.02
N GLN A 340 -16.99 30.17 16.85
CA GLN A 340 -15.62 29.95 16.41
C GLN A 340 -15.22 28.46 16.51
N PRO A 341 -14.58 27.88 15.49
CA PRO A 341 -14.08 26.53 15.57
C PRO A 341 -12.95 26.41 16.60
N ILE A 342 -12.80 25.25 17.19
CA ILE A 342 -11.68 24.89 18.08
C ILE A 342 -10.89 23.77 17.41
N ASP A 343 -9.58 23.90 17.34
CA ASP A 343 -8.70 22.88 16.79
C ASP A 343 -8.30 21.88 17.88
N ILE A 344 -8.64 20.60 17.65
CA ILE A 344 -8.30 19.48 18.53
C ILE A 344 -7.77 18.34 17.67
N TYR A 345 -6.62 17.78 18.02
CA TYR A 345 -5.99 16.66 17.27
C TYR A 345 -5.86 16.91 15.76
N GLN A 346 -5.50 18.13 15.35
CA GLN A 346 -5.42 18.55 13.94
C GLN A 346 -6.77 18.55 13.20
N SER A 347 -7.87 18.53 13.93
CA SER A 347 -9.23 18.64 13.41
C SER A 347 -9.88 19.90 13.96
N SER A 348 -10.56 20.65 13.10
CA SER A 348 -11.34 21.83 13.51
C SER A 348 -12.72 21.37 13.97
N VAL A 349 -13.07 21.65 15.21
CA VAL A 349 -14.35 21.27 15.83
C VAL A 349 -15.26 22.49 15.87
N ARG A 350 -16.43 22.40 15.27
CA ARG A 350 -17.51 23.38 15.40
C ARG A 350 -18.68 22.73 16.12
N VAL A 351 -19.36 23.49 16.99
CA VAL A 351 -20.60 23.03 17.60
C VAL A 351 -21.76 23.74 16.95
N ASP A 352 -22.66 22.96 16.38
CA ASP A 352 -23.97 23.49 15.97
C ASP A 352 -24.81 23.66 17.24
N ALA A 353 -24.85 24.89 17.73
CA ALA A 353 -25.52 25.20 18.97
C ALA A 353 -27.04 25.23 18.73
N THR A 354 -27.71 24.16 19.14
CA THR A 354 -29.18 24.17 19.18
C THR A 354 -29.66 25.33 20.05
N GLN A 355 -30.83 25.94 19.74
CA GLN A 355 -31.39 27.03 20.54
C GLN A 355 -31.45 26.69 22.06
N LYS A 356 -31.60 25.40 22.40
CA LYS A 356 -31.65 24.86 23.74
C LYS A 356 -30.29 24.93 24.44
N LEU A 357 -29.19 24.69 23.73
CA LEU A 357 -27.83 24.85 24.26
C LEU A 357 -27.49 26.33 24.47
N LEU A 358 -27.86 27.19 23.52
CA LEU A 358 -27.69 28.63 23.62
C LEU A 358 -28.50 29.20 24.79
N SER A 359 -29.75 28.76 25.02
CA SER A 359 -30.55 29.17 26.16
C SER A 359 -29.96 28.74 27.51
N LEU A 360 -29.37 27.53 27.57
CA LEU A 360 -28.65 27.04 28.76
C LEU A 360 -27.39 27.88 29.07
N ILE A 361 -26.64 28.26 28.05
CA ILE A 361 -25.44 29.09 28.18
C ILE A 361 -25.82 30.53 28.61
N HIS A 362 -26.89 31.09 28.05
CA HIS A 362 -27.32 32.47 28.32
C HIS A 362 -28.09 32.61 29.66
N SER A 363 -28.72 31.56 30.15
CA SER A 363 -29.48 31.61 31.43
C SER A 363 -28.59 31.66 32.67
N GLU A 364 -27.28 31.44 32.56
CA GLU A 364 -26.38 31.34 33.70
C GLU A 364 -25.09 32.14 33.49
N SER A 365 -25.01 33.32 34.12
CA SER A 365 -23.91 34.29 33.99
C SER A 365 -22.51 33.80 34.42
N GLN A 366 -22.36 32.59 34.95
CA GLN A 366 -21.09 32.00 35.41
C GLN A 366 -20.79 30.60 34.81
N ALA A 367 -21.57 30.14 33.84
CA ALA A 367 -21.34 28.84 33.21
C ALA A 367 -20.35 28.97 32.07
N GLN A 368 -19.33 28.10 32.06
CA GLN A 368 -18.32 28.03 31.01
C GLN A 368 -18.50 26.75 30.20
N LEU A 369 -18.69 26.88 28.88
CA LEU A 369 -18.64 25.75 27.97
C LEU A 369 -17.19 25.33 27.78
N ARG A 370 -16.91 24.03 27.90
CA ARG A 370 -15.57 23.50 27.85
C ARG A 370 -15.55 22.19 27.08
N LEU A 371 -14.49 21.99 26.34
CA LEU A 371 -14.09 20.67 25.89
C LEU A 371 -13.04 20.10 26.83
N ALA A 372 -13.31 18.94 27.40
CA ALA A 372 -12.43 18.36 28.40
C ALA A 372 -12.25 16.84 28.11
N GLU A 373 -11.05 16.34 28.33
CA GLU A 373 -10.83 14.90 28.43
C GLU A 373 -11.39 14.38 29.77
N ARG A 374 -11.72 13.08 29.77
CA ARG A 374 -12.28 12.43 30.97
C ARG A 374 -11.50 12.69 32.25
N ALA A 375 -10.17 12.74 32.17
CA ALA A 375 -9.30 12.96 33.34
C ALA A 375 -9.49 14.33 33.98
N HIS A 376 -10.02 15.32 33.25
CA HIS A 376 -10.20 16.71 33.68
C HIS A 376 -11.64 17.05 34.04
N ILE A 377 -12.55 16.07 34.12
CA ILE A 377 -13.94 16.26 34.49
C ILE A 377 -14.12 15.99 35.98
N GLU A 378 -14.45 17.04 36.72
CA GLU A 378 -14.66 16.97 38.15
C GLU A 378 -16.15 16.80 38.51
N ASN A 379 -16.45 15.81 39.38
CA ASN A 379 -17.81 15.57 39.88
C ASN A 379 -18.87 15.54 38.75
N PRO A 380 -18.74 14.65 37.76
CA PRO A 380 -19.58 14.66 36.59
C PRO A 380 -21.05 14.52 36.93
N LYS A 381 -21.87 15.39 36.35
CA LYS A 381 -23.33 15.43 36.50
C LYS A 381 -24.00 15.26 35.13
N ALA A 382 -25.14 14.58 35.10
CA ALA A 382 -26.05 14.68 33.98
C ALA A 382 -26.76 16.07 34.03
N LEU A 383 -27.30 16.53 32.90
CA LEU A 383 -28.03 17.80 32.80
C LEU A 383 -29.17 17.91 33.83
N GLN A 384 -29.75 16.79 34.24
CA GLN A 384 -30.79 16.70 35.26
C GLN A 384 -30.26 16.83 36.71
N GLY A 385 -28.96 17.00 36.92
CA GLY A 385 -28.32 17.28 38.19
C GLY A 385 -27.87 16.05 39.00
N HIS A 386 -28.22 14.83 38.64
CA HIS A 386 -27.74 13.61 39.30
C HIS A 386 -26.30 13.24 38.95
N SER A 387 -25.65 12.46 39.79
CA SER A 387 -24.27 12.02 39.56
C SER A 387 -24.18 11.10 38.34
N LEU A 388 -23.21 11.36 37.46
CA LEU A 388 -22.98 10.60 36.24
C LEU A 388 -21.75 9.70 36.41
N ASN A 389 -21.93 8.39 36.26
CA ASN A 389 -20.80 7.46 36.14
C ASN A 389 -20.33 7.45 34.70
N LEU A 390 -19.28 8.22 34.39
CA LEU A 390 -18.75 8.36 33.03
C LEU A 390 -18.37 7.01 32.39
N LYS A 391 -17.83 6.06 33.16
CA LYS A 391 -17.47 4.75 32.65
C LYS A 391 -18.70 3.97 32.18
N LYS A 392 -19.76 3.96 32.98
CA LYS A 392 -21.02 3.30 32.66
C LYS A 392 -21.67 3.95 31.45
N TRP A 393 -21.77 5.28 31.49
CA TRP A 393 -22.33 6.08 30.40
C TRP A 393 -21.61 5.90 29.08
N MET A 394 -20.24 5.92 29.05
CA MET A 394 -19.48 5.64 27.84
C MET A 394 -19.65 4.19 27.34
N ASN A 395 -19.91 3.24 28.24
CA ASN A 395 -20.27 1.88 27.85
C ASN A 395 -21.62 1.83 27.13
N GLU A 396 -22.63 2.51 27.69
CA GLU A 396 -23.98 2.60 27.12
C GLU A 396 -23.96 3.24 25.72
N LEU A 397 -23.07 4.22 25.51
CA LEU A 397 -22.86 4.85 24.21
C LEU A 397 -21.98 4.01 23.26
N GLY A 398 -21.54 2.82 23.65
CA GLY A 398 -20.71 1.96 22.81
C GLY A 398 -19.29 2.45 22.56
N ILE A 399 -18.80 3.44 23.34
CA ILE A 399 -17.48 4.02 23.14
C ILE A 399 -16.38 3.04 23.54
N PRO A 400 -15.45 2.71 22.63
CA PRO A 400 -14.38 1.75 22.89
C PRO A 400 -13.46 2.19 24.03
N PRO A 401 -12.96 1.26 24.87
CA PRO A 401 -12.10 1.59 26.01
C PRO A 401 -10.88 2.46 25.69
N TRP A 402 -10.26 2.22 24.55
CA TRP A 402 -9.05 2.94 24.11
C TRP A 402 -9.32 4.37 23.63
N ARG A 403 -10.57 4.72 23.29
CA ARG A 403 -10.98 6.09 22.92
C ARG A 403 -11.39 6.92 24.13
N ARG A 404 -11.77 6.30 25.26
CA ARG A 404 -12.37 7.01 26.40
C ARG A 404 -11.45 8.01 27.09
N GLN A 405 -10.14 7.83 26.97
CA GLN A 405 -9.17 8.76 27.60
C GLN A 405 -8.94 10.01 26.74
N THR A 406 -9.00 9.87 25.43
CA THR A 406 -8.72 10.95 24.46
C THR A 406 -9.96 11.52 23.80
N LEU A 407 -11.17 10.99 24.14
CA LEU A 407 -12.42 11.47 23.59
C LEU A 407 -12.77 12.82 24.18
N PRO A 408 -12.91 13.88 23.36
CA PRO A 408 -13.38 15.17 23.84
C PRO A 408 -14.81 15.06 24.32
N LEU A 409 -15.05 15.49 25.54
CA LEU A 409 -16.40 15.63 26.13
C LEU A 409 -16.76 17.10 26.22
N LEU A 410 -17.90 17.44 25.65
CA LEU A 410 -18.46 18.77 25.84
C LEU A 410 -19.08 18.85 27.22
N THR A 411 -18.61 19.80 28.02
CA THR A 411 -19.06 20.01 29.39
C THR A 411 -19.45 21.47 29.64
N LEU A 412 -20.41 21.66 30.51
CA LEU A 412 -20.76 22.98 31.07
C LEU A 412 -20.26 23.03 32.51
N LYS A 413 -19.21 23.82 32.76
CA LYS A 413 -18.68 24.00 34.12
C LYS A 413 -19.50 25.01 34.88
N LYS A 414 -20.02 24.57 36.03
CA LYS A 414 -20.72 25.42 36.97
C LYS A 414 -20.17 25.18 38.38
N SER A 415 -19.54 26.19 39.00
CA SER A 415 -18.86 26.07 40.29
C SER A 415 -17.80 24.94 40.26
N ARG A 416 -17.91 23.90 41.06
CA ARG A 416 -17.04 22.73 41.13
C ARG A 416 -17.65 21.48 40.47
N LYS A 417 -18.62 21.64 39.55
CA LYS A 417 -19.33 20.54 38.91
C LYS A 417 -19.24 20.70 37.40
N ASP A 418 -18.97 19.61 36.70
CA ASP A 418 -19.00 19.54 35.24
C ASP A 418 -20.27 18.81 34.80
N PHE A 419 -21.17 19.52 34.13
CA PHE A 419 -22.34 18.91 33.49
C PHE A 419 -21.94 18.41 32.12
N VAL A 420 -21.96 17.08 31.91
CA VAL A 420 -21.57 16.44 30.65
C VAL A 420 -22.72 16.54 29.67
N LEU A 421 -22.50 17.25 28.57
CA LEU A 421 -23.48 17.46 27.52
C LEU A 421 -23.45 16.33 26.47
N GLY A 422 -22.28 15.82 26.11
CA GLY A 422 -22.11 14.73 25.19
C GLY A 422 -20.66 14.50 24.77
N PRO A 423 -20.37 13.37 24.14
CA PRO A 423 -19.11 13.17 23.46
C PRO A 423 -19.11 13.99 22.16
N VAL A 424 -17.94 14.52 21.81
CA VAL A 424 -17.73 15.17 20.54
C VAL A 424 -17.18 14.12 19.58
N ASP A 425 -17.99 13.70 18.63
CA ASP A 425 -17.52 12.76 17.58
C ASP A 425 -16.81 13.57 16.49
N LEU A 426 -15.51 13.33 16.36
CA LEU A 426 -14.66 13.95 15.36
C LEU A 426 -14.79 13.16 14.06
N GLN A 427 -15.94 13.17 13.39
CA GLN A 427 -16.07 12.57 12.07
C GLN A 427 -15.39 13.44 11.02
N ALA A 428 -14.42 12.85 10.31
CA ALA A 428 -13.74 13.52 9.23
C ALA A 428 -14.68 13.68 8.03
N GLN A 429 -15.05 14.87 7.70
CA GLN A 429 -15.35 15.43 6.39
C GLN A 429 -16.34 16.60 6.39
N ASN A 430 -17.08 16.82 7.48
CA ASN A 430 -17.84 18.06 7.65
C ASN A 430 -17.45 18.67 8.99
N ASP A 431 -17.03 19.92 9.00
CA ASP A 431 -16.62 20.71 10.16
C ASP A 431 -17.74 20.97 11.21
N TRP A 432 -18.79 20.15 11.19
CA TRP A 432 -19.96 20.31 12.03
C TRP A 432 -20.15 19.10 12.92
N VAL A 433 -20.07 19.32 14.22
CA VAL A 433 -20.50 18.35 15.22
C VAL A 433 -21.94 18.68 15.56
N SER A 434 -22.88 17.89 15.01
CA SER A 434 -24.24 17.91 15.52
C SER A 434 -24.25 17.19 16.87
N ILE A 435 -24.51 17.93 17.94
CA ILE A 435 -24.81 17.32 19.23
C ILE A 435 -26.27 16.89 19.15
N GLU A 436 -26.53 15.72 18.59
CA GLU A 436 -27.77 15.02 18.88
C GLU A 436 -27.68 14.54 20.33
N SER A 437 -28.04 15.43 21.23
CA SER A 437 -28.24 15.09 22.65
C SER A 437 -29.38 14.07 22.70
N PRO A 438 -29.19 12.89 23.31
CA PRO A 438 -30.30 12.13 23.82
C PRO A 438 -30.86 12.88 25.04
N LEU A 439 -31.53 14.00 24.78
CA LEU A 439 -32.35 14.71 25.76
C LEU A 439 -33.70 14.01 25.79
N HIS A 440 -33.74 12.83 26.41
CA HIS A 440 -34.96 12.24 26.96
C HIS A 440 -34.78 12.01 28.45
#